data_afd911d221e185410864e9f35c881c00
#
_entry.id   afd911d221e185410864e9f35c881c00
#
_cell.length_a   1.000
_cell.length_b   1.000
_cell.length_c   1.000
_cell.angle_alpha   90.00
_cell.angle_beta   90.00
_cell.angle_gamma   90.00
#
_symmetry.space_group_name_H-M   'P 1'
#
loop_
_entity.id
_entity.type
_entity.pdbx_description
1 polymer ?
#
loop_
_entity_poly.entity_id
_entity_poly.type
_entity_poly.pdbx_seq_one_letter_code
_entity_poly.pdbx_strand_id
1 'polypeptide(L)'
;MNPIANDSQTFSNGSKTITWTTNNKLNLSTLGMASGKWYAECKATDINSGTSGTLIGVGTAANFMDTYLSATNSGWGYRCQTGNIQNGAGNEAYGDTYTDGDIIGVAIDVDNGYVYMSKNGVWQDSGDPTSGASGTGAANNQPSYGAVLSGTQFFGCSSYDTDVLSWNFGDGYYATTSTGTTEADDAGIGQFKYDVPTGFYALCTKNMKEYG
;
A
#
# COMPACT_ATOMS: atom_id res chain seq x y z
N MET A 1 8.95 -5.87 -3.66
CA MET A 1 7.81 -6.61 -4.21
C MET A 1 8.27 -8.03 -4.54
N ASN A 2 7.37 -8.97 -4.71
CA ASN A 2 7.71 -10.39 -4.88
C ASN A 2 7.82 -10.77 -6.37
N PRO A 3 9.02 -10.91 -6.93
CA PRO A 3 9.20 -11.24 -8.34
C PRO A 3 8.93 -12.73 -8.66
N ILE A 4 8.79 -13.57 -7.66
CA ILE A 4 8.51 -15.01 -7.84
C ILE A 4 7.02 -15.23 -8.08
N ALA A 5 6.16 -14.47 -7.37
CA ALA A 5 4.72 -14.44 -7.61
C ALA A 5 4.41 -13.51 -8.79
N ASN A 6 4.90 -13.87 -9.97
CA ASN A 6 4.84 -13.04 -11.18
C ASN A 6 3.91 -13.69 -12.21
N ASP A 7 2.99 -12.88 -12.72
CA ASP A 7 2.15 -13.23 -13.84
C ASP A 7 2.11 -12.06 -14.84
N SER A 8 3.07 -12.06 -15.77
CA SER A 8 3.19 -11.05 -16.83
C SER A 8 3.58 -9.64 -16.34
N GLN A 9 4.35 -9.55 -15.25
CA GLN A 9 4.93 -8.31 -14.75
C GLN A 9 6.44 -8.29 -14.99
N THR A 10 7.01 -7.13 -15.16
CA THR A 10 8.47 -6.94 -15.16
C THR A 10 8.89 -6.15 -13.92
N PHE A 11 10.05 -6.50 -13.38
CA PHE A 11 10.58 -5.89 -12.16
C PHE A 11 11.92 -5.24 -12.44
N SER A 12 12.14 -4.08 -11.84
CA SER A 12 13.40 -3.36 -11.88
C SER A 12 13.71 -2.71 -10.53
N ASN A 13 14.88 -2.09 -10.41
CA ASN A 13 15.29 -1.35 -9.21
C ASN A 13 15.17 -2.17 -7.91
N GLY A 14 15.71 -3.40 -7.92
CA GLY A 14 15.64 -4.29 -6.76
C GLY A 14 14.21 -4.81 -6.48
N SER A 15 13.43 -5.00 -7.53
CA SER A 15 12.02 -5.42 -7.47
C SER A 15 11.10 -4.43 -6.77
N LYS A 16 11.48 -3.16 -6.68
CA LYS A 16 10.63 -2.09 -6.15
C LYS A 16 9.78 -1.41 -7.21
N THR A 17 10.23 -1.40 -8.46
CA THR A 17 9.45 -0.91 -9.60
C THR A 17 8.85 -2.09 -10.34
N ILE A 18 7.53 -2.01 -10.55
CA ILE A 18 6.74 -3.02 -11.24
C ILE A 18 6.15 -2.35 -12.47
N THR A 19 6.28 -3.01 -13.61
CA THR A 19 5.62 -2.62 -14.87
C THR A 19 4.70 -3.74 -15.30
N TRP A 20 3.43 -3.44 -15.47
CA TRP A 20 2.44 -4.36 -16.01
C TRP A 20 2.33 -4.23 -17.52
N THR A 21 2.09 -5.35 -18.18
CA THR A 21 1.84 -5.42 -19.63
C THR A 21 0.47 -6.02 -19.94
N THR A 22 -0.28 -6.40 -18.90
CA THR A 22 -1.61 -7.00 -18.99
C THR A 22 -2.48 -6.57 -17.82
N ASN A 23 -3.79 -6.62 -18.03
CA ASN A 23 -4.80 -6.22 -17.05
C ASN A 23 -4.94 -7.22 -15.89
N ASN A 24 -5.48 -6.73 -14.78
CA ASN A 24 -5.93 -7.53 -13.64
C ASN A 24 -4.85 -8.46 -13.10
N LYS A 25 -3.69 -7.89 -12.79
CA LYS A 25 -2.58 -8.61 -12.17
C LYS A 25 -2.13 -7.89 -10.91
N LEU A 26 -1.99 -8.66 -9.88
CA LEU A 26 -1.61 -8.21 -8.55
C LEU A 26 -0.16 -8.58 -8.26
N ASN A 27 0.49 -7.79 -7.42
CA ASN A 27 1.73 -8.16 -6.76
C ASN A 27 1.73 -7.72 -5.30
N LEU A 28 2.30 -8.56 -4.44
CA LEU A 28 2.46 -8.31 -3.01
C LEU A 28 3.94 -8.17 -2.64
N SER A 29 4.23 -7.56 -1.48
CA SER A 29 5.58 -7.50 -0.94
C SER A 29 6.13 -8.90 -0.64
N THR A 30 7.46 -9.02 -0.61
CA THR A 30 8.13 -10.29 -0.23
C THR A 30 8.01 -10.55 1.26
N LEU A 31 8.12 -9.48 2.07
CA LEU A 31 7.98 -9.56 3.52
C LEU A 31 6.51 -9.40 3.90
N GLY A 32 6.03 -10.27 4.77
CA GLY A 32 4.70 -10.23 5.36
C GLY A 32 4.73 -9.78 6.81
N MET A 33 3.69 -9.12 7.25
CA MET A 33 3.52 -8.51 8.56
C MET A 33 2.49 -9.29 9.36
N ALA A 34 2.89 -9.95 10.44
CA ALA A 34 2.00 -10.73 11.31
C ALA A 34 1.57 -9.95 12.56
N SER A 35 2.31 -8.92 12.94
CA SER A 35 2.11 -8.01 14.07
C SER A 35 2.82 -6.69 13.81
N GLY A 36 2.67 -5.70 14.68
CA GLY A 36 3.35 -4.41 14.61
C GLY A 36 2.67 -3.41 13.66
N LYS A 37 3.34 -2.26 13.50
CA LYS A 37 2.85 -1.12 12.71
C LYS A 37 3.87 -0.75 11.64
N TRP A 38 3.42 -0.74 10.39
CA TRP A 38 4.32 -0.65 9.25
C TRP A 38 3.91 0.44 8.28
N TYR A 39 4.89 1.07 7.65
CA TYR A 39 4.69 2.12 6.67
C TYR A 39 5.50 1.87 5.40
N ALA A 40 4.91 2.17 4.27
CA ALA A 40 5.56 2.20 2.96
C ALA A 40 4.91 3.25 2.06
N GLU A 41 5.63 3.70 1.05
CA GLU A 41 5.12 4.63 0.05
C GLU A 41 5.16 4.00 -1.35
N CYS A 42 4.15 4.26 -2.14
CA CYS A 42 4.07 3.84 -3.54
C CYS A 42 3.84 5.04 -4.44
N LYS A 43 4.77 5.31 -5.35
CA LYS A 43 4.59 6.33 -6.38
C LYS A 43 3.87 5.75 -7.58
N ALA A 44 2.78 6.40 -7.99
CA ALA A 44 2.16 6.22 -9.29
C ALA A 44 3.07 6.81 -10.36
N THR A 45 3.98 5.99 -10.92
CA THR A 45 5.04 6.48 -11.80
C THR A 45 4.50 6.79 -13.19
N ASP A 46 3.69 5.89 -13.72
CA ASP A 46 2.97 6.02 -14.99
C ASP A 46 1.72 5.16 -14.90
N ILE A 47 0.56 5.77 -14.78
CA ILE A 47 -0.71 5.08 -14.64
C ILE A 47 -1.75 5.67 -15.58
N ASN A 48 -2.55 4.82 -16.19
CA ASN A 48 -3.67 5.29 -17.03
C ASN A 48 -4.89 5.61 -16.16
N SER A 49 -4.82 6.70 -15.40
CA SER A 49 -5.82 7.09 -14.39
C SER A 49 -7.22 7.33 -14.95
N GLY A 50 -7.34 7.63 -16.24
CA GLY A 50 -8.63 7.86 -16.90
C GLY A 50 -9.47 6.60 -17.15
N THR A 51 -8.81 5.48 -17.35
CA THR A 51 -9.43 4.18 -17.66
C THR A 51 -8.98 3.07 -16.72
N SER A 52 -7.93 3.30 -15.97
CA SER A 52 -7.25 2.31 -15.14
C SER A 52 -7.94 2.12 -13.79
N GLY A 53 -7.92 0.89 -13.34
CA GLY A 53 -8.32 0.51 -12.00
C GLY A 53 -7.12 0.22 -11.11
N THR A 54 -6.02 0.97 -11.25
CA THR A 54 -4.82 0.83 -10.41
C THR A 54 -5.18 0.91 -8.94
N LEU A 55 -4.79 -0.12 -8.19
CA LEU A 55 -5.02 -0.24 -6.76
C LEU A 55 -3.68 -0.30 -6.03
N ILE A 56 -3.57 0.48 -4.96
CA ILE A 56 -2.45 0.44 -4.01
C ILE A 56 -3.02 0.16 -2.62
N GLY A 57 -2.41 -0.74 -1.86
CA GLY A 57 -2.92 -1.07 -0.53
C GLY A 57 -2.26 -2.29 0.10
N VAL A 58 -3.07 -3.17 0.66
CA VAL A 58 -2.62 -4.37 1.38
C VAL A 58 -3.44 -5.61 1.01
N GLY A 59 -2.86 -6.77 1.20
CA GLY A 59 -3.55 -8.06 1.02
C GLY A 59 -2.89 -9.16 1.83
N THR A 60 -3.50 -10.34 1.81
CA THR A 60 -2.98 -11.54 2.46
C THR A 60 -2.38 -12.52 1.44
N ALA A 61 -1.72 -13.56 1.91
CA ALA A 61 -1.20 -14.62 1.04
C ALA A 61 -2.30 -15.30 0.20
N ALA A 62 -3.55 -15.27 0.62
CA ALA A 62 -4.68 -15.78 -0.15
C ALA A 62 -4.88 -15.03 -1.49
N ASN A 63 -4.42 -13.77 -1.57
CA ASN A 63 -4.50 -12.97 -2.78
C ASN A 63 -3.45 -13.31 -3.85
N PHE A 64 -2.40 -14.08 -3.56
CA PHE A 64 -1.30 -14.31 -4.51
C PHE A 64 -1.74 -14.90 -5.87
N MET A 65 -2.88 -15.55 -5.90
CA MET A 65 -3.44 -16.14 -7.12
C MET A 65 -4.62 -15.35 -7.68
N ASP A 66 -4.94 -14.21 -7.07
CA ASP A 66 -6.07 -13.38 -7.48
C ASP A 66 -5.73 -12.53 -8.71
N THR A 67 -6.76 -12.02 -9.33
CA THR A 67 -6.64 -11.19 -10.53
C THR A 67 -6.21 -9.77 -10.18
N TYR A 68 -6.74 -9.20 -9.08
CA TYR A 68 -6.39 -7.86 -8.60
C TYR A 68 -6.54 -7.78 -7.07
N LEU A 69 -5.94 -6.75 -6.46
CA LEU A 69 -5.74 -6.64 -5.02
C LEU A 69 -7.01 -6.77 -4.18
N SER A 70 -8.12 -6.27 -4.66
CA SER A 70 -9.41 -6.29 -3.97
C SER A 70 -10.42 -7.26 -4.58
N ALA A 71 -9.95 -8.29 -5.32
CA ALA A 71 -10.84 -9.27 -5.96
C ALA A 71 -11.61 -10.11 -4.94
N THR A 72 -11.05 -10.27 -3.76
CA THR A 72 -11.66 -11.00 -2.64
C THR A 72 -11.65 -10.15 -1.36
N ASN A 73 -12.31 -10.61 -0.31
CA ASN A 73 -12.34 -9.93 0.99
C ASN A 73 -10.98 -9.93 1.73
N SER A 74 -9.96 -10.53 1.13
CA SER A 74 -8.62 -10.63 1.72
C SER A 74 -7.70 -9.46 1.36
N GLY A 75 -8.12 -8.58 0.45
CA GLY A 75 -7.32 -7.44 -0.01
C GLY A 75 -8.10 -6.12 0.05
N TRP A 76 -7.37 -5.05 0.34
CA TRP A 76 -7.87 -3.67 0.42
C TRP A 76 -7.07 -2.80 -0.53
N GLY A 77 -7.74 -2.21 -1.52
CA GLY A 77 -7.11 -1.41 -2.55
C GLY A 77 -7.71 -0.01 -2.68
N TYR A 78 -6.87 1.02 -2.58
CA TYR A 78 -7.21 2.40 -2.87
C TYR A 78 -7.14 2.63 -4.38
N ARG A 79 -8.27 3.01 -5.00
CA ARG A 79 -8.41 3.09 -6.45
C ARG A 79 -8.10 4.48 -6.99
N CYS A 80 -7.20 4.57 -7.98
CA CYS A 80 -6.77 5.83 -8.57
C CYS A 80 -7.92 6.64 -9.19
N GLN A 81 -8.79 6.01 -9.96
CA GLN A 81 -9.79 6.66 -10.77
C GLN A 81 -10.93 7.31 -9.97
N THR A 82 -11.28 6.75 -8.83
CA THR A 82 -12.47 7.15 -8.06
C THR A 82 -12.15 7.66 -6.66
N GLY A 83 -10.94 7.42 -6.16
CA GLY A 83 -10.61 7.68 -4.76
C GLY A 83 -11.28 6.73 -3.77
N ASN A 84 -11.94 5.68 -4.26
CA ASN A 84 -12.62 4.74 -3.40
C ASN A 84 -11.64 3.72 -2.81
N ILE A 85 -11.98 3.20 -1.63
CA ILE A 85 -11.40 1.96 -1.14
C ILE A 85 -12.24 0.77 -1.63
N GLN A 86 -11.58 -0.26 -2.12
CA GLN A 86 -12.21 -1.48 -2.62
C GLN A 86 -11.77 -2.70 -1.82
N ASN A 87 -12.73 -3.57 -1.62
CA ASN A 87 -12.57 -4.92 -1.09
C ASN A 87 -13.64 -5.80 -1.77
N GLY A 88 -13.47 -7.11 -1.81
CA GLY A 88 -14.43 -8.02 -2.45
C GLY A 88 -15.89 -7.86 -1.99
N ALA A 89 -16.11 -7.32 -0.79
CA ALA A 89 -17.44 -7.03 -0.26
C ALA A 89 -18.06 -5.74 -0.81
N GLY A 90 -17.25 -4.80 -1.34
CA GLY A 90 -17.81 -3.53 -1.78
C GLY A 90 -16.80 -2.51 -2.28
N ASN A 91 -17.29 -1.28 -2.46
CA ASN A 91 -16.58 -0.14 -3.00
C ASN A 91 -17.12 1.14 -2.33
N GLU A 92 -16.33 1.74 -1.45
CA GLU A 92 -16.71 2.88 -0.60
C GLU A 92 -15.94 4.13 -0.97
N ALA A 93 -16.58 5.30 -0.87
CA ALA A 93 -15.90 6.58 -0.96
C ALA A 93 -14.89 6.70 0.19
N TYR A 94 -13.65 7.10 -0.13
CA TYR A 94 -12.59 7.13 0.88
C TYR A 94 -11.71 8.37 0.79
N GLY A 95 -11.31 8.77 -0.39
CA GLY A 95 -10.39 9.88 -0.56
C GLY A 95 -10.39 10.46 -1.97
N ASP A 96 -9.35 11.22 -2.27
CA ASP A 96 -9.16 11.85 -3.57
C ASP A 96 -8.70 10.86 -4.64
N THR A 97 -9.02 11.13 -5.89
CA THR A 97 -8.39 10.43 -7.02
C THR A 97 -6.89 10.72 -7.09
N TYR A 98 -6.11 9.79 -7.64
CA TYR A 98 -4.68 10.01 -7.84
C TYR A 98 -4.24 9.67 -9.28
N THR A 99 -3.14 10.27 -9.72
CA THR A 99 -2.63 10.20 -11.09
C THR A 99 -1.10 10.12 -11.09
N ASP A 100 -0.49 10.20 -12.27
CA ASP A 100 0.95 10.18 -12.46
C ASP A 100 1.68 11.18 -11.55
N GLY A 101 2.71 10.69 -10.90
CA GLY A 101 3.53 11.47 -9.98
C GLY A 101 3.03 11.48 -8.54
N ASP A 102 1.75 11.20 -8.28
CA ASP A 102 1.21 11.14 -6.93
C ASP A 102 1.86 9.99 -6.13
N ILE A 103 2.02 10.21 -4.85
CA ILE A 103 2.60 9.25 -3.90
C ILE A 103 1.54 8.86 -2.88
N ILE A 104 1.29 7.57 -2.80
CA ILE A 104 0.35 6.98 -1.83
C ILE A 104 1.16 6.39 -0.68
N GLY A 105 1.00 6.95 0.51
CA GLY A 105 1.47 6.36 1.75
C GLY A 105 0.49 5.29 2.22
N VAL A 106 1.00 4.16 2.65
CA VAL A 106 0.22 3.06 3.21
C VAL A 106 0.73 2.78 4.62
N ALA A 107 -0.10 3.04 5.62
CA ALA A 107 0.18 2.69 7.01
C ALA A 107 -0.73 1.53 7.43
N ILE A 108 -0.13 0.50 8.01
CA ILE A 108 -0.87 -0.67 8.50
C ILE A 108 -0.57 -0.90 9.98
N ASP A 109 -1.62 -0.88 10.79
CA ASP A 109 -1.59 -1.27 12.19
C ASP A 109 -2.14 -2.71 12.28
N VAL A 110 -1.24 -3.69 12.23
CA VAL A 110 -1.63 -5.11 12.26
C VAL A 110 -2.17 -5.49 13.64
N ASP A 111 -1.69 -4.85 14.69
CA ASP A 111 -2.07 -5.15 16.07
C ASP A 111 -3.53 -4.78 16.36
N ASN A 112 -4.00 -3.66 15.78
CA ASN A 112 -5.40 -3.23 15.86
C ASN A 112 -6.22 -3.62 14.62
N GLY A 113 -5.57 -4.11 13.56
CA GLY A 113 -6.21 -4.58 12.35
C GLY A 113 -6.72 -3.50 11.41
N TYR A 114 -6.01 -2.36 11.31
CA TYR A 114 -6.42 -1.23 10.48
C TYR A 114 -5.37 -0.85 9.43
N VAL A 115 -5.84 -0.37 8.29
CA VAL A 115 -5.00 0.19 7.23
C VAL A 115 -5.47 1.59 6.85
N TYR A 116 -4.50 2.47 6.61
CA TYR A 116 -4.73 3.87 6.26
C TYR A 116 -3.98 4.21 4.98
N MET A 117 -4.58 5.05 4.15
CA MET A 117 -3.94 5.55 2.94
C MET A 117 -3.79 7.06 3.01
N SER A 118 -2.63 7.57 2.59
CA SER A 118 -2.43 9.00 2.35
C SER A 118 -2.16 9.25 0.88
N LYS A 119 -2.52 10.44 0.42
CA LYS A 119 -2.13 10.97 -0.89
C LYS A 119 -1.24 12.17 -0.68
N ASN A 120 0.00 12.10 -1.19
CA ASN A 120 0.98 13.19 -1.07
C ASN A 120 1.14 13.71 0.37
N GLY A 121 1.16 12.79 1.33
CA GLY A 121 1.31 13.09 2.76
C GLY A 121 0.02 13.46 3.50
N VAL A 122 -1.11 13.59 2.79
CA VAL A 122 -2.42 13.90 3.42
C VAL A 122 -3.21 12.61 3.61
N TRP A 123 -3.49 12.26 4.86
CA TRP A 123 -4.31 11.08 5.20
C TRP A 123 -5.73 11.25 4.68
N GLN A 124 -6.23 10.23 3.99
CA GLN A 124 -7.55 10.25 3.40
C GLN A 124 -8.62 9.95 4.46
N ASP A 125 -9.86 10.37 4.22
CA ASP A 125 -10.99 10.21 5.14
C ASP A 125 -10.72 10.73 6.58
N SER A 126 -9.92 11.80 6.70
CA SER A 126 -9.47 12.31 8.02
C SER A 126 -8.78 11.22 8.87
N GLY A 127 -8.11 10.28 8.23
CA GLY A 127 -7.47 9.13 8.85
C GLY A 127 -6.41 9.53 9.88
N ASP A 128 -6.45 8.86 11.02
CA ASP A 128 -5.43 8.97 12.06
C ASP A 128 -4.83 7.58 12.35
N PRO A 129 -3.68 7.24 11.72
CA PRO A 129 -3.02 5.97 11.96
C PRO A 129 -2.63 5.73 13.42
N THR A 130 -2.53 6.80 14.23
CA THR A 130 -2.18 6.71 15.65
C THR A 130 -3.38 6.48 16.58
N SER A 131 -4.59 6.41 16.02
CA SER A 131 -5.85 6.29 16.77
C SER A 131 -6.05 4.92 17.46
N GLY A 132 -5.15 3.96 17.24
CA GLY A 132 -5.19 2.64 17.88
C GLY A 132 -6.50 1.89 17.58
N ALA A 133 -7.12 1.34 18.62
CA ALA A 133 -8.32 0.51 18.49
C ALA A 133 -9.57 1.25 17.96
N SER A 134 -9.56 2.58 17.88
CA SER A 134 -10.69 3.33 17.29
C SER A 134 -10.72 3.26 15.77
N GLY A 135 -9.56 3.07 15.13
CA GLY A 135 -9.47 2.96 13.68
C GLY A 135 -10.03 4.18 12.93
N THR A 136 -9.81 5.40 13.47
CA THR A 136 -10.40 6.63 12.93
C THR A 136 -9.96 6.86 11.49
N GLY A 137 -10.90 6.89 10.54
CA GLY A 137 -10.66 7.06 9.11
C GLY A 137 -9.82 5.95 8.47
N ALA A 138 -9.79 4.75 9.08
CA ALA A 138 -9.14 3.60 8.47
C ALA A 138 -9.91 3.11 7.24
N ALA A 139 -9.19 2.73 6.21
CA ALA A 139 -9.76 2.31 4.94
C ALA A 139 -10.69 1.09 5.07
N ASN A 140 -10.38 0.18 6.00
CA ASN A 140 -11.16 -1.01 6.28
C ASN A 140 -12.20 -0.83 7.40
N ASN A 141 -12.30 0.36 7.98
CA ASN A 141 -13.30 0.71 8.99
C ASN A 141 -14.46 1.55 8.42
N GLN A 142 -14.73 1.44 7.13
CA GLN A 142 -15.83 2.12 6.47
C GLN A 142 -17.16 1.42 6.76
N PRO A 143 -18.31 2.13 6.69
CA PRO A 143 -19.61 1.60 7.10
C PRO A 143 -20.02 0.26 6.49
N SER A 144 -19.65 0.01 5.25
CA SER A 144 -19.98 -1.25 4.56
C SER A 144 -19.06 -2.41 4.92
N TYR A 145 -17.94 -2.14 5.57
CA TYR A 145 -16.94 -3.19 5.78
C TYR A 145 -16.92 -3.70 7.22
N GLY A 146 -16.69 -2.81 8.19
CA GLY A 146 -16.63 -3.16 9.60
C GLY A 146 -15.64 -4.30 9.93
N ALA A 147 -14.65 -4.49 9.07
CA ALA A 147 -13.75 -5.63 9.11
C ALA A 147 -12.37 -5.22 9.65
N VAL A 148 -11.92 -5.95 10.65
CA VAL A 148 -10.55 -5.88 11.14
C VAL A 148 -9.67 -6.80 10.29
N LEU A 149 -8.49 -6.33 9.89
CA LEU A 149 -7.52 -7.16 9.17
C LEU A 149 -7.16 -8.39 10.02
N SER A 150 -7.00 -9.52 9.37
CA SER A 150 -6.63 -10.77 10.04
C SER A 150 -5.58 -11.53 9.24
N GLY A 151 -4.74 -12.28 9.96
CA GLY A 151 -3.64 -13.02 9.37
C GLY A 151 -2.49 -12.13 8.89
N THR A 152 -1.47 -12.76 8.29
CA THR A 152 -0.30 -12.05 7.78
C THR A 152 -0.68 -11.16 6.61
N GLN A 153 -0.37 -9.87 6.73
CA GLN A 153 -0.61 -8.86 5.72
C GLN A 153 0.64 -8.58 4.88
N PHE A 154 0.43 -8.09 3.67
CA PHE A 154 1.49 -7.70 2.74
C PHE A 154 1.12 -6.35 2.12
N PHE A 155 2.09 -5.47 1.89
CA PHE A 155 1.86 -4.35 0.99
C PHE A 155 1.60 -4.88 -0.41
N GLY A 156 0.64 -4.29 -1.10
CA GLY A 156 0.19 -4.79 -2.38
C GLY A 156 -0.23 -3.72 -3.37
N CYS A 157 -0.20 -4.08 -4.63
CA CYS A 157 -0.71 -3.25 -5.70
C CYS A 157 -1.20 -4.10 -6.86
N SER A 158 -2.09 -3.55 -7.66
CA SER A 158 -2.52 -4.19 -8.90
C SER A 158 -2.81 -3.15 -9.97
N SER A 159 -2.67 -3.57 -11.22
CA SER A 159 -2.97 -2.77 -12.39
C SER A 159 -4.17 -3.32 -13.15
N TYR A 160 -4.91 -2.42 -13.78
CA TYR A 160 -5.93 -2.76 -14.76
C TYR A 160 -5.44 -2.59 -16.21
N ASP A 161 -4.30 -1.91 -16.40
CA ASP A 161 -3.73 -1.61 -17.70
C ASP A 161 -2.19 -1.71 -17.65
N THR A 162 -1.49 -1.04 -18.53
CA THR A 162 -0.02 -0.99 -18.61
C THR A 162 0.55 0.06 -17.66
N ASP A 163 0.45 -0.19 -16.35
CA ASP A 163 0.88 0.76 -15.33
C ASP A 163 2.33 0.52 -14.87
N VAL A 164 2.95 1.57 -14.33
CA VAL A 164 4.25 1.51 -13.65
C VAL A 164 4.11 2.08 -12.24
N LEU A 165 4.38 1.26 -11.23
CA LEU A 165 4.39 1.65 -9.83
C LEU A 165 5.78 1.46 -9.22
N SER A 166 6.20 2.40 -8.37
CA SER A 166 7.51 2.36 -7.71
C SER A 166 7.36 2.48 -6.21
N TRP A 167 7.73 1.43 -5.49
CA TRP A 167 7.66 1.37 -4.02
C TRP A 167 8.93 1.91 -3.38
N ASN A 168 8.75 2.61 -2.25
CA ASN A 168 9.77 2.93 -1.25
C ASN A 168 9.41 2.23 0.06
N PHE A 169 10.22 1.27 0.48
CA PHE A 169 10.10 0.56 1.75
C PHE A 169 11.04 1.13 2.83
N GLY A 170 11.51 2.37 2.64
CA GLY A 170 12.39 3.05 3.58
C GLY A 170 13.83 3.21 3.08
N ASP A 171 14.11 3.00 1.81
CA ASP A 171 15.45 3.24 1.23
C ASP A 171 15.61 4.64 0.61
N GLY A 172 14.57 5.48 0.64
CA GLY A 172 14.62 6.87 0.20
C GLY A 172 14.55 7.07 -1.32
N TYR A 173 14.08 6.06 -2.08
CA TYR A 173 14.04 6.12 -3.55
C TYR A 173 12.75 5.54 -4.12
N TYR A 174 12.19 6.23 -5.13
CA TYR A 174 11.24 5.67 -6.09
C TYR A 174 12.00 5.36 -7.38
N ALA A 175 12.11 4.09 -7.73
CA ALA A 175 13.02 3.65 -8.80
C ALA A 175 14.46 4.16 -8.54
N THR A 176 14.96 5.05 -9.41
CA THR A 176 16.27 5.70 -9.29
C THR A 176 16.19 7.14 -8.80
N THR A 177 14.97 7.64 -8.54
CA THR A 177 14.75 9.03 -8.11
C THR A 177 14.69 9.08 -6.59
N SER A 178 15.57 9.88 -5.98
CA SER A 178 15.54 10.15 -4.54
C SER A 178 14.23 10.84 -4.13
N THR A 179 13.76 10.58 -2.93
CA THR A 179 12.63 11.28 -2.31
C THR A 179 12.91 12.78 -2.13
N GLY A 180 14.17 13.18 -2.09
CA GLY A 180 14.64 14.56 -1.94
C GLY A 180 14.62 15.06 -0.48
N THR A 181 13.51 14.93 0.21
CA THR A 181 13.38 15.06 1.67
C THR A 181 13.35 13.69 2.27
N THR A 182 13.87 13.53 3.47
CA THR A 182 13.87 12.23 4.16
C THR A 182 13.21 12.39 5.51
N GLU A 183 11.99 11.88 5.60
CA GLU A 183 11.32 11.70 6.88
C GLU A 183 11.66 10.29 7.38
N ALA A 184 12.12 10.19 8.60
CA ALA A 184 12.52 8.90 9.17
C ALA A 184 11.32 8.20 9.82
N ASP A 185 11.37 6.87 9.86
CA ASP A 185 10.50 6.09 10.76
C ASP A 185 10.97 6.25 12.23
N ASP A 186 10.16 5.82 13.18
CA ASP A 186 10.50 5.95 14.62
C ASP A 186 11.76 5.18 15.02
N ALA A 187 12.23 4.23 14.24
CA ALA A 187 13.51 3.54 14.44
C ALA A 187 14.71 4.34 13.88
N GLY A 188 14.46 5.42 13.13
CA GLY A 188 15.49 6.22 12.45
C GLY A 188 16.20 5.47 11.32
N ILE A 189 15.58 4.42 10.77
CA ILE A 189 16.17 3.55 9.73
C ILE A 189 15.56 3.87 8.38
N GLY A 190 14.24 3.99 8.33
CA GLY A 190 13.51 4.28 7.11
C GLY A 190 13.73 5.71 6.63
N GLN A 191 13.71 5.89 5.29
CA GLN A 191 13.76 7.20 4.64
C GLN A 191 12.58 7.32 3.67
N PHE A 192 11.68 8.23 3.98
CA PHE A 192 10.44 8.42 3.24
C PHE A 192 10.32 9.84 2.73
N LYS A 193 9.35 10.09 1.84
CA LYS A 193 9.06 11.43 1.33
C LYS A 193 8.22 12.25 2.30
N TYR A 194 7.31 11.61 3.01
CA TYR A 194 6.34 12.22 3.91
C TYR A 194 6.49 11.69 5.32
N ASP A 195 5.96 12.45 6.29
CA ASP A 195 5.99 12.09 7.71
C ASP A 195 5.42 10.68 7.93
N VAL A 196 6.21 9.86 8.59
CA VAL A 196 5.79 8.53 9.04
C VAL A 196 4.99 8.69 10.33
N PRO A 197 3.80 8.10 10.46
CA PRO A 197 3.04 8.19 11.71
C PRO A 197 3.84 7.65 12.89
N THR A 198 3.72 8.29 14.04
CA THR A 198 4.39 7.85 15.27
C THR A 198 4.05 6.40 15.60
N GLY A 199 5.06 5.61 15.91
CA GLY A 199 4.93 4.18 16.19
C GLY A 199 4.91 3.28 14.95
N PHE A 200 5.08 3.85 13.75
CA PHE A 200 5.17 3.08 12.51
C PHE A 200 6.62 2.97 12.02
N TYR A 201 6.93 1.85 11.39
CA TYR A 201 8.27 1.45 11.01
C TYR A 201 8.37 1.06 9.54
N ALA A 202 9.55 1.28 8.97
CA ALA A 202 9.91 0.76 7.65
C ALA A 202 9.90 -0.78 7.66
N LEU A 203 9.32 -1.39 6.63
CA LEU A 203 9.28 -2.85 6.52
C LEU A 203 10.65 -3.41 6.10
N CYS A 204 11.48 -3.68 7.09
CA CYS A 204 12.79 -4.29 6.91
C CYS A 204 13.06 -5.35 7.99
N THR A 205 14.00 -6.25 7.72
CA THR A 205 14.30 -7.38 8.63
C THR A 205 14.74 -6.95 10.02
N LYS A 206 15.41 -5.79 10.14
CA LYS A 206 15.83 -5.27 11.45
C LYS A 206 14.59 -4.84 12.26
N ASN A 207 13.73 -4.02 11.68
CA ASN A 207 12.51 -3.55 12.34
C ASN A 207 11.55 -4.71 12.63
N MET A 208 11.43 -5.67 11.72
CA MET A 208 10.59 -6.87 11.94
C MET A 208 11.03 -7.71 13.11
N LYS A 209 12.35 -7.77 13.39
CA LYS A 209 12.86 -8.48 14.56
C LYS A 209 12.55 -7.78 15.89
N GLU A 210 12.40 -6.45 15.86
CA GLU A 210 12.31 -5.61 17.05
C GLU A 210 10.88 -5.18 17.36
N TYR A 211 10.06 -4.97 16.33
CA TYR A 211 8.72 -4.39 16.44
C TYR A 211 7.60 -5.24 15.79
N GLY A 212 7.96 -6.40 15.20
CA GLY A 212 7.04 -7.29 14.49
C GLY A 212 6.57 -8.50 15.29
#